data_af9fee8e0437e1ebc7bd55e9eff680a9
#
_entry.id   af9fee8e0437e1ebc7bd55e9eff680a9
#
_cell.length_a   1.000
_cell.length_b   1.000
_cell.length_c   1.000
_cell.angle_alpha   90.00
_cell.angle_beta   90.00
_cell.angle_gamma   90.00
#
_symmetry.space_group_name_H-M   'P 1'
#
loop_
_entity.id
_entity.type
_entity.pdbx_description
1 polymer ?
#
loop_
_entity_poly.entity_id
_entity_poly.type
_entity_poly.pdbx_seq_one_letter_code
_entity_poly.pdbx_strand_id
1 'polypeptide(L)'
;MTFIEKIYTELKENNITNNNVDFSTRFLNRSPQYYSVIKTRKLDANNEVLVNIIKALEKINKTRKKYNLEDRYTYLESKIAQELANRTICTNNPSKHLINNIIYALQNYQTPKQAVT
;
A
#
# COMPACT_ATOMS: atom_id res chain seq x y z
N MET A 1 17.03 3.66 -1.98
CA MET A 1 15.94 2.98 -1.26
C MET A 1 14.78 2.73 -2.21
N THR A 2 14.30 1.50 -2.27
CA THR A 2 13.15 1.17 -3.12
C THR A 2 11.86 1.75 -2.55
N PHE A 3 10.81 1.79 -3.36
CA PHE A 3 9.53 2.30 -2.90
C PHE A 3 8.99 1.49 -1.71
N ILE A 4 9.08 0.15 -1.79
CA ILE A 4 8.60 -0.71 -0.70
C ILE A 4 9.39 -0.47 0.59
N GLU A 5 10.68 -0.19 0.51
CA GLU A 5 11.47 0.12 1.69
C GLU A 5 11.03 1.43 2.34
N LYS A 6 10.67 2.42 1.53
CA LYS A 6 10.14 3.69 2.05
C LYS A 6 8.84 3.48 2.80
N ILE A 7 7.96 2.65 2.26
CA ILE A 7 6.68 2.33 2.91
C ILE A 7 6.93 1.59 4.22
N TYR A 8 7.81 0.59 4.20
CA TYR A 8 8.14 -0.14 5.42
C TYR A 8 8.67 0.78 6.51
N THR A 9 9.59 1.67 6.15
CA THR A 9 10.18 2.61 7.09
C THR A 9 9.11 3.48 7.75
N GLU A 10 8.19 4.02 6.96
CA GLU A 10 7.11 4.83 7.49
C GLU A 10 6.20 4.05 8.43
N LEU A 11 5.82 2.85 8.06
CA LEU A 11 4.96 2.01 8.89
C LEU A 11 5.65 1.63 10.19
N LYS A 12 6.94 1.35 10.14
CA LYS A 12 7.70 1.00 11.35
C LYS A 12 7.88 2.19 12.27
N GLU A 13 8.20 3.35 11.72
CA GLU A 13 8.37 4.58 12.51
C GLU A 13 7.09 4.99 13.22
N ASN A 14 5.94 4.69 12.64
CA ASN A 14 4.65 4.97 13.24
C ASN A 14 4.11 3.83 14.10
N ASN A 15 4.93 2.81 14.35
CA ASN A 15 4.56 1.64 15.15
C ASN A 15 3.39 0.85 14.61
N ILE A 16 3.17 0.91 13.30
CA ILE A 16 2.09 0.17 12.63
C ILE A 16 2.54 -1.25 12.33
N THR A 17 3.79 -1.45 11.97
CA THR A 17 4.40 -2.76 11.82
C THR A 17 5.57 -2.90 12.77
N ASN A 18 5.80 -4.12 13.25
CA ASN A 18 6.83 -4.38 14.25
C ASN A 18 8.18 -4.76 13.64
N ASN A 19 8.16 -5.54 12.58
CA ASN A 19 9.36 -6.10 11.97
C ASN A 19 9.09 -6.60 10.56
N ASN A 20 10.13 -7.16 9.93
CA ASN A 20 10.05 -7.66 8.56
C ASN A 20 9.02 -8.78 8.40
N VAL A 21 8.90 -9.65 9.40
CA VAL A 21 7.96 -10.78 9.36
C VAL A 21 6.53 -10.28 9.40
N ASP A 22 6.22 -9.38 10.33
CA ASP A 22 4.90 -8.77 10.44
C ASP A 22 4.51 -8.04 9.17
N PHE A 23 5.44 -7.26 8.62
CA PHE A 23 5.21 -6.55 7.37
C PHE A 23 4.91 -7.51 6.22
N SER A 24 5.71 -8.58 6.09
CA SER A 24 5.54 -9.56 5.02
C SER A 24 4.18 -10.25 5.09
N THR A 25 3.77 -10.68 6.27
CA THR A 25 2.54 -11.47 6.43
C THR A 25 1.29 -10.60 6.48
N ARG A 26 1.30 -9.54 7.27
CA ARG A 26 0.11 -8.73 7.51
C ARG A 26 -0.16 -7.72 6.40
N PHE A 27 0.88 -7.08 5.89
CA PHE A 27 0.72 -6.02 4.88
C PHE A 27 0.91 -6.52 3.46
N LEU A 28 1.91 -7.37 3.22
CA LEU A 28 2.21 -7.84 1.88
C LEU A 28 1.43 -9.09 1.50
N ASN A 29 0.85 -9.76 2.48
CA ASN A 29 0.15 -11.04 2.30
C ASN A 29 1.04 -12.06 1.59
N ARG A 30 2.26 -12.21 2.10
CA ARG A 30 3.28 -13.11 1.57
C ARG A 30 3.90 -13.93 2.71
N SER A 31 4.84 -14.80 2.38
CA SER A 31 5.55 -15.60 3.38
C SER A 31 6.32 -14.71 4.37
N PRO A 32 6.63 -15.20 5.58
CA PRO A 32 7.33 -14.39 6.58
C PRO A 32 8.66 -13.82 6.12
N GLN A 33 9.35 -14.48 5.21
CA GLN A 33 10.66 -14.08 4.74
C GLN A 33 10.62 -13.18 3.49
N TYR A 34 9.45 -12.95 2.93
CA TYR A 34 9.32 -12.29 1.63
C TYR A 34 10.01 -10.92 1.59
N TYR A 35 9.72 -10.05 2.53
CA TYR A 35 10.29 -8.71 2.54
C TYR A 35 11.82 -8.75 2.71
N SER A 36 12.31 -9.61 3.59
CA SER A 36 13.75 -9.73 3.79
C SER A 36 14.46 -10.17 2.51
N VAL A 37 13.85 -11.06 1.75
CA VAL A 37 14.41 -11.56 0.49
C VAL A 37 14.46 -10.44 -0.56
N ILE A 38 13.37 -9.73 -0.79
CA ILE A 38 13.37 -8.68 -1.80
C ILE A 38 14.28 -7.52 -1.40
N LYS A 39 14.35 -7.21 -0.12
CA LYS A 39 15.26 -6.18 0.39
C LYS A 39 16.72 -6.55 0.12
N THR A 40 17.09 -7.78 0.46
CA THR A 40 18.47 -8.27 0.24
C THR A 40 18.83 -8.24 -1.23
N ARG A 41 17.91 -8.59 -2.10
CA ARG A 41 18.12 -8.58 -3.55
C ARG A 41 17.95 -7.20 -4.16
N LYS A 42 17.65 -6.18 -3.37
CA LYS A 42 17.40 -4.81 -3.83
C LYS A 42 16.30 -4.73 -4.88
N LEU A 43 15.28 -5.57 -4.71
CA LEU A 43 14.11 -5.59 -5.58
C LEU A 43 12.97 -4.81 -4.96
N ASP A 44 12.14 -4.21 -5.81
CA ASP A 44 10.94 -3.54 -5.34
C ASP A 44 9.76 -4.52 -5.37
N ALA A 45 8.67 -4.15 -4.70
CA ALA A 45 7.46 -4.95 -4.70
C ALA A 45 6.71 -4.81 -6.03
N ASN A 46 6.02 -5.88 -6.43
CA ASN A 46 5.17 -5.80 -7.61
C ASN A 46 3.85 -5.12 -7.26
N ASN A 47 3.02 -4.87 -8.29
CA ASN A 47 1.79 -4.11 -8.13
C ASN A 47 0.77 -4.82 -7.24
N GLU A 48 0.69 -6.13 -7.31
CA GLU A 48 -0.21 -6.91 -6.47
C GLU A 48 0.12 -6.75 -4.99
N VAL A 49 1.39 -6.75 -4.66
CA VAL A 49 1.84 -6.55 -3.28
C VAL A 49 1.49 -5.15 -2.80
N LEU A 50 1.63 -4.14 -3.65
CA LEU A 50 1.25 -2.78 -3.28
C LEU A 50 -0.24 -2.66 -3.01
N VAL A 51 -1.08 -3.33 -3.79
CA VAL A 51 -2.53 -3.37 -3.55
C VAL A 51 -2.83 -4.06 -2.22
N ASN A 52 -2.08 -5.10 -1.88
CA ASN A 52 -2.26 -5.76 -0.58
C ASN A 52 -2.01 -4.79 0.59
N ILE A 53 -1.02 -3.92 0.46
CA ILE A 53 -0.75 -2.92 1.49
C ILE A 53 -1.93 -1.95 1.62
N ILE A 54 -2.47 -1.49 0.49
CA ILE A 54 -3.64 -0.60 0.49
C ILE A 54 -4.80 -1.26 1.23
N LYS A 55 -5.08 -2.52 0.93
CA LYS A 55 -6.17 -3.26 1.58
C LYS A 55 -5.95 -3.39 3.09
N ALA A 56 -4.72 -3.64 3.51
CA ALA A 56 -4.41 -3.74 4.94
C ALA A 56 -4.60 -2.40 5.65
N LEU A 57 -4.13 -1.31 5.05
CA LEU A 57 -4.30 0.03 5.61
C LEU A 57 -5.77 0.43 5.65
N GLU A 58 -6.54 0.05 4.64
CA GLU A 58 -7.97 0.30 4.61
C GLU A 58 -8.69 -0.34 5.79
N LYS A 59 -8.33 -1.57 6.12
CA LYS A 59 -8.90 -2.25 7.30
C LYS A 59 -8.57 -1.51 8.58
N ILE A 60 -7.35 -1.04 8.72
CA ILE A 60 -6.93 -0.28 9.91
C ILE A 60 -7.73 1.01 10.01
N ASN A 61 -7.90 1.73 8.91
CA ASN A 61 -8.67 2.97 8.89
C ASN A 61 -10.14 2.74 9.24
N LYS A 62 -10.73 1.67 8.76
CA LYS A 62 -12.11 1.32 9.11
C LYS A 62 -12.28 1.09 10.60
N THR A 63 -11.32 0.39 11.20
CA THR A 63 -11.34 0.14 12.65
C THR A 63 -11.19 1.44 13.41
N ARG A 64 -10.29 2.32 12.98
CA ARG A 64 -10.10 3.62 13.64
C ARG A 64 -11.35 4.48 13.56
N LYS A 65 -12.03 4.51 12.42
CA LYS A 65 -13.30 5.23 12.26
C LYS A 65 -14.37 4.72 13.21
N LYS A 66 -14.44 3.40 13.39
CA LYS A 66 -15.40 2.78 14.29
C LYS A 66 -15.26 3.29 15.73
N TYR A 67 -14.02 3.63 16.13
CA TYR A 67 -13.74 4.13 17.48
C TYR A 67 -13.52 5.64 17.51
N ASN A 68 -13.96 6.36 16.47
CA ASN A 68 -13.82 7.81 16.36
C ASN A 68 -12.38 8.31 16.42
N LEU A 69 -11.46 7.50 15.91
CA LEU A 69 -10.05 7.86 15.83
C LEU A 69 -9.76 8.51 14.48
N GLU A 70 -8.74 9.37 14.45
CA GLU A 70 -8.34 10.05 13.22
C GLU A 70 -7.90 9.07 12.15
N ASP A 71 -8.20 9.43 10.90
CA ASP A 71 -7.70 8.73 9.73
C ASP A 71 -6.24 9.10 9.53
N ARG A 72 -5.35 8.19 9.87
CA ARG A 72 -3.90 8.43 9.82
C ARG A 72 -3.22 7.95 8.57
N TYR A 73 -3.83 7.01 7.86
CA TYR A 73 -3.11 6.25 6.84
C TYR A 73 -3.59 6.50 5.43
N THR A 74 -4.56 7.38 5.24
CA THR A 74 -5.08 7.70 3.92
C THR A 74 -4.01 8.29 3.02
N TYR A 75 -3.10 9.09 3.56
CA TYR A 75 -2.04 9.66 2.74
C TYR A 75 -1.07 8.58 2.23
N LEU A 76 -0.82 7.53 3.01
CA LEU A 76 0.01 6.41 2.56
C LEU A 76 -0.71 5.62 1.46
N GLU A 77 -2.00 5.40 1.62
CA GLU A 77 -2.80 4.75 0.60
C GLU A 77 -2.77 5.53 -0.71
N SER A 78 -2.91 6.85 -0.64
CA SER A 78 -2.84 7.72 -1.80
C SER A 78 -1.47 7.68 -2.46
N LYS A 79 -0.42 7.65 -1.66
CA LYS A 79 0.95 7.58 -2.15
C LYS A 79 1.20 6.28 -2.92
N ILE A 80 0.68 5.17 -2.40
CA ILE A 80 0.80 3.87 -3.05
C ILE A 80 -0.03 3.84 -4.34
N ALA A 81 -1.24 4.39 -4.30
CA ALA A 81 -2.09 4.48 -5.49
C ALA A 81 -1.41 5.30 -6.59
N GLN A 82 -0.74 6.38 -6.22
CA GLN A 82 -0.01 7.20 -7.18
C GLN A 82 1.17 6.44 -7.79
N GLU A 83 1.86 5.65 -7.00
CA GLU A 83 2.95 4.82 -7.52
C GLU A 83 2.42 3.79 -8.53
N LEU A 84 1.27 3.19 -8.25
CA LEU A 84 0.63 2.27 -9.19
C LEU A 84 0.28 2.97 -10.50
N ALA A 85 -0.26 4.18 -10.42
CA ALA A 85 -0.59 4.97 -11.60
C ALA A 85 0.67 5.31 -12.40
N ASN A 86 1.74 5.70 -11.73
CA ASN A 86 3.00 6.02 -12.38
C ASN A 86 3.59 4.82 -13.12
N ARG A 87 3.50 3.64 -12.52
CA ARG A 87 3.97 2.40 -13.14
C ARG A 87 3.18 2.09 -14.42
N THR A 88 1.89 2.39 -14.41
CA THR A 88 1.03 2.18 -15.60
C THR A 88 1.41 3.14 -16.72
N ILE A 89 1.64 4.41 -16.40
CA ILE A 89 2.03 5.41 -17.40
C ILE A 89 3.34 5.02 -18.07
N CYS A 90 4.27 4.43 -17.32
CA CYS A 90 5.56 4.01 -17.85
C CYS A 90 5.51 2.68 -18.60
N THR A 91 4.36 2.01 -18.63
CA THR A 91 4.19 0.72 -19.28
C THR A 91 3.43 0.89 -20.59
N ASN A 92 4.05 0.46 -21.71
CA ASN A 92 3.41 0.59 -23.02
C ASN A 92 2.15 -0.25 -23.17
N ASN A 93 2.14 -1.42 -22.54
CA ASN A 93 0.99 -2.34 -22.61
C ASN A 93 0.66 -2.83 -21.21
N PRO A 94 -0.02 -2.00 -20.40
CA PRO A 94 -0.36 -2.42 -19.04
C PRO A 94 -1.34 -3.60 -19.08
N SER A 95 -1.13 -4.57 -18.22
CA SER A 95 -2.03 -5.71 -18.13
C SER A 95 -3.40 -5.27 -17.62
N LYS A 96 -4.43 -6.03 -17.99
CA LYS A 96 -5.78 -5.78 -17.49
C LYS A 96 -5.81 -5.83 -15.95
N HIS A 97 -5.04 -6.73 -15.38
CA HIS A 97 -4.94 -6.86 -13.92
C HIS A 97 -4.37 -5.60 -13.29
N LEU A 98 -3.32 -5.02 -13.87
CA LEU A 98 -2.74 -3.77 -13.38
C LEU A 98 -3.75 -2.64 -13.46
N ILE A 99 -4.47 -2.51 -14.56
CA ILE A 99 -5.50 -1.50 -14.73
C ILE A 99 -6.57 -1.64 -13.65
N ASN A 100 -7.03 -2.85 -13.40
CA ASN A 100 -8.03 -3.11 -12.36
C ASN A 100 -7.52 -2.72 -10.97
N ASN A 101 -6.26 -3.00 -10.67
CA ASN A 101 -5.65 -2.63 -9.39
C ASN A 101 -5.63 -1.11 -9.20
N ILE A 102 -5.32 -0.38 -10.27
CA ILE A 102 -5.30 1.07 -10.23
C ILE A 102 -6.70 1.63 -10.05
N ILE A 103 -7.67 1.09 -10.77
CA ILE A 103 -9.07 1.49 -10.63
C ILE A 103 -9.54 1.28 -9.20
N TYR A 104 -9.22 0.13 -8.62
CA TYR A 104 -9.56 -0.16 -7.23
C TYR A 104 -9.00 0.92 -6.29
N ALA A 105 -7.72 1.22 -6.44
CA ALA A 105 -7.06 2.20 -5.57
C ALA A 105 -7.69 3.58 -5.71
N LEU A 106 -7.94 4.02 -6.94
CA LEU A 106 -8.49 5.34 -7.19
C LEU A 106 -9.93 5.46 -6.69
N GLN A 107 -10.75 4.42 -6.86
CA GLN A 107 -12.12 4.43 -6.38
C GLN A 107 -12.22 4.56 -4.88
N ASN A 108 -11.25 3.99 -4.15
CA ASN A 108 -11.28 4.01 -2.70
C ASN A 108 -10.73 5.30 -2.11
N TYR A 109 -9.92 6.07 -2.84
CA TYR A 109 -9.19 7.19 -2.25
C TYR A 109 -9.40 8.53 -2.92
N GLN A 110 -10.27 8.63 -3.89
CA GLN A 110 -10.62 9.91 -4.49
C GLN A 110 -11.80 10.59 -3.82
N THR A 111 -12.61 9.81 -3.16
CA THR A 111 -13.92 10.26 -2.71
C THR A 111 -13.95 11.18 -1.50
N PRO A 112 -13.02 11.12 -0.56
CA PRO A 112 -13.16 11.91 0.67
C PRO A 112 -13.37 13.39 0.42
N LYS A 113 -12.76 13.93 -0.59
CA LYS A 113 -12.85 15.35 -0.89
C LYS A 113 -14.22 15.76 -1.42
N GLN A 114 -14.83 14.89 -2.18
CA GLN A 114 -16.14 15.16 -2.73
C GLN A 114 -17.22 15.00 -1.68
N ALA A 115 -17.02 14.08 -0.77
CA ALA A 115 -17.98 13.84 0.30
C ALA A 115 -18.07 15.02 1.26
N VAL A 116 -17.04 15.81 1.34
CA VAL A 116 -17.00 16.97 2.24
C VAL A 116 -17.77 18.16 1.65
N THR A 117 -17.87 18.19 0.38
CA THR A 117 -18.63 19.25 -0.27
C THR A 117 -20.09 18.83 -0.50
#